data_9ec6ee797af81ba79203e307b52ab25b
#
_entry.id   9ec6ee797af81ba79203e307b52ab25b
#
_cell.length_a   1.000
_cell.length_b   1.000
_cell.length_c   1.000
_cell.angle_alpha   90.00
_cell.angle_beta   90.00
_cell.angle_gamma   90.00
#
_symmetry.space_group_name_H-M   'P 1'
#
loop_
_entity.id
_entity.type
_entity.pdbx_description
1 polymer ?
#
loop_
_entity_poly.entity_id
_entity_poly.type
_entity_poly.pdbx_seq_one_letter_code
_entity_poly.pdbx_strand_id
1 'polypeptide(L)'
;MYTYKLQQEQPICAEKIKKLYDSVGWWPERKEVDIEKMLKNSKGIGVWEENELVGFARVVSDGVFRAYIEDVVVHESVRNKGIGEKMLTILLREISHIDIVSLFCGEKLIKFYGEQQFQATKQIVMHRN
;
A
#
# COMPACT_ATOMS: atom_id res chain seq x y z
N MET A 1 6.47 -12.13 -15.45
CA MET A 1 6.96 -10.74 -15.41
C MET A 1 5.98 -9.86 -14.66
N TYR A 2 6.47 -8.96 -13.83
CA TYR A 2 5.63 -8.09 -13.01
C TYR A 2 5.58 -6.69 -13.58
N THR A 3 4.38 -6.12 -13.64
CA THR A 3 4.16 -4.75 -14.12
C THR A 3 3.70 -3.89 -12.95
N TYR A 4 4.36 -2.76 -12.76
CA TYR A 4 4.07 -1.81 -11.67
C TYR A 4 3.36 -0.61 -12.26
N LYS A 5 2.13 -0.37 -11.83
CA LYS A 5 1.32 0.73 -12.37
C LYS A 5 0.65 1.51 -11.25
N LEU A 6 0.77 2.83 -11.32
CA LEU A 6 -0.03 3.68 -10.46
C LEU A 6 -1.50 3.51 -10.82
N GLN A 7 -2.36 3.67 -9.85
CA GLN A 7 -3.80 3.50 -10.05
C GLN A 7 -4.35 4.41 -11.16
N GLN A 8 -3.79 5.60 -11.31
CA GLN A 8 -4.17 6.52 -12.37
C GLN A 8 -3.78 6.03 -13.76
N GLU A 9 -2.74 5.21 -13.85
CA GLU A 9 -2.29 4.63 -15.12
C GLU A 9 -3.09 3.38 -15.47
N GLN A 10 -3.36 2.55 -14.47
CA GLN A 10 -4.15 1.34 -14.63
C GLN A 10 -5.07 1.21 -13.42
N PRO A 11 -6.33 1.60 -13.56
CA PRO A 11 -7.30 1.51 -12.46
C PRO A 11 -7.45 0.09 -11.94
N ILE A 12 -7.65 0.00 -10.63
CA ILE A 12 -7.83 -1.27 -9.95
C ILE A 12 -9.28 -1.37 -9.51
N CYS A 13 -9.93 -2.49 -9.81
CA CYS A 13 -11.30 -2.70 -9.34
C CYS A 13 -11.30 -3.31 -7.94
N ALA A 14 -12.36 -3.04 -7.20
CA ALA A 14 -12.50 -3.51 -5.83
C ALA A 14 -12.45 -5.03 -5.71
N GLU A 15 -12.97 -5.73 -6.71
CA GLU A 15 -12.96 -7.20 -6.74
C GLU A 15 -11.54 -7.76 -6.65
N LYS A 16 -10.60 -7.17 -7.38
CA LYS A 16 -9.21 -7.63 -7.38
C LYS A 16 -8.51 -7.32 -6.07
N ILE A 17 -8.79 -6.16 -5.48
CA ILE A 17 -8.28 -5.82 -4.15
C ILE A 17 -8.81 -6.80 -3.12
N LYS A 18 -10.11 -7.07 -3.14
CA LYS A 18 -10.73 -8.00 -2.19
C LYS A 18 -10.10 -9.38 -2.29
N LYS A 19 -9.88 -9.84 -3.51
CA LYS A 19 -9.24 -11.13 -3.75
C LYS A 19 -7.81 -11.16 -3.18
N LEU A 20 -7.07 -10.07 -3.36
CA LEU A 20 -5.71 -9.96 -2.82
C LEU A 20 -5.73 -9.95 -1.28
N TYR A 21 -6.62 -9.16 -0.67
CA TYR A 21 -6.78 -9.15 0.79
C TYR A 21 -7.13 -10.54 1.32
N ASP A 22 -8.06 -11.21 0.66
CA ASP A 22 -8.48 -12.56 1.08
C ASP A 22 -7.32 -13.54 1.04
N SER A 23 -6.42 -13.39 0.07
CA SER A 23 -5.26 -14.28 -0.07
C SER A 23 -4.29 -14.19 1.11
N VAL A 24 -4.30 -13.08 1.85
CA VAL A 24 -3.44 -12.87 3.00
C VAL A 24 -4.24 -12.80 4.32
N GLY A 25 -5.52 -13.06 4.27
CA GLY A 25 -6.37 -13.09 5.45
C GLY A 25 -6.70 -11.73 6.04
N TRP A 26 -6.69 -10.68 5.23
CA TRP A 26 -6.95 -9.32 5.69
C TRP A 26 -8.40 -8.91 5.45
N TRP A 27 -8.97 -8.23 6.43
CA TRP A 27 -10.21 -7.47 6.30
C TRP A 27 -11.38 -8.23 5.66
N PRO A 28 -11.70 -9.45 6.12
CA PRO A 28 -12.77 -10.24 5.48
C PRO A 28 -14.14 -9.54 5.51
N GLU A 29 -14.35 -8.62 6.45
CA GLU A 29 -15.61 -7.87 6.59
C GLU A 29 -15.72 -6.69 5.64
N ARG A 30 -14.64 -6.29 4.97
CA ARG A 30 -14.70 -5.15 4.04
C ARG A 30 -15.46 -5.53 2.78
N LYS A 31 -16.41 -4.69 2.42
CA LYS A 31 -17.25 -4.88 1.23
C LYS A 31 -16.64 -4.20 0.02
N GLU A 32 -16.90 -4.74 -1.15
CA GLU A 32 -16.38 -4.17 -2.39
C GLU A 32 -16.79 -2.71 -2.61
N VAL A 33 -18.03 -2.34 -2.23
CA VAL A 33 -18.49 -0.97 -2.37
C VAL A 33 -17.65 0.00 -1.53
N ASP A 34 -17.22 -0.41 -0.36
CA ASP A 34 -16.38 0.41 0.51
C ASP A 34 -14.94 0.46 -0.02
N ILE A 35 -14.43 -0.64 -0.54
CA ILE A 35 -13.11 -0.70 -1.16
C ILE A 35 -13.08 0.22 -2.39
N GLU A 36 -14.15 0.23 -3.18
CA GLU A 36 -14.25 1.13 -4.33
C GLU A 36 -14.16 2.59 -3.91
N LYS A 37 -14.87 2.95 -2.83
CA LYS A 37 -14.81 4.29 -2.28
C LYS A 37 -13.41 4.63 -1.77
N MET A 38 -12.78 3.68 -1.09
CA MET A 38 -11.40 3.81 -0.63
C MET A 38 -10.46 4.11 -1.79
N LEU A 39 -10.58 3.37 -2.89
CA LEU A 39 -9.74 3.57 -4.07
C LEU A 39 -9.90 4.97 -4.67
N LYS A 40 -11.12 5.50 -4.66
CA LYS A 40 -11.38 6.85 -5.17
C LYS A 40 -10.75 7.94 -4.31
N ASN A 41 -10.54 7.67 -3.03
CA ASN A 41 -10.04 8.65 -2.07
C ASN A 41 -8.59 8.41 -1.66
N SER A 42 -7.87 7.58 -2.42
CA SER A 42 -6.48 7.26 -2.14
C SER A 42 -5.68 7.30 -3.44
N LYS A 43 -4.38 7.53 -3.32
CA LYS A 43 -3.46 7.22 -4.41
C LYS A 43 -2.96 5.80 -4.17
N GLY A 44 -2.84 5.03 -5.21
CA GLY A 44 -2.42 3.65 -5.05
C GLY A 44 -1.50 3.19 -6.17
N ILE A 45 -0.86 2.07 -5.91
CA ILE A 45 -0.04 1.37 -6.88
C ILE A 45 -0.43 -0.09 -6.89
N GLY A 46 -0.57 -0.66 -8.06
CA GLY A 46 -0.81 -2.08 -8.24
C GLY A 46 0.38 -2.76 -8.89
N VAL A 47 0.63 -3.98 -8.49
CA VAL A 47 1.61 -4.84 -9.15
C VAL A 47 0.85 -5.98 -9.79
N TRP A 48 1.09 -6.16 -11.08
CA TRP A 48 0.33 -7.09 -11.89
C TRP A 48 1.21 -8.17 -12.46
N GLU A 49 0.72 -9.38 -12.41
CA GLU A 49 1.30 -10.50 -13.15
C GLU A 49 0.23 -10.93 -14.15
N GLU A 50 0.43 -10.56 -15.41
CA GLU A 50 -0.62 -10.66 -16.43
C GLU A 50 -1.85 -9.88 -15.98
N ASN A 51 -2.99 -10.52 -15.80
CA ASN A 51 -4.22 -9.86 -15.36
C ASN A 51 -4.48 -10.01 -13.86
N GLU A 52 -3.56 -10.61 -13.13
CA GLU A 52 -3.70 -10.83 -11.70
C GLU A 52 -3.03 -9.72 -10.90
N LEU A 53 -3.74 -9.18 -9.92
CA LEU A 53 -3.17 -8.21 -8.99
C LEU A 53 -2.43 -8.98 -7.89
N VAL A 54 -1.11 -8.82 -7.85
CA VAL A 54 -0.26 -9.54 -6.89
C VAL A 54 0.35 -8.64 -5.83
N GLY A 55 0.21 -7.34 -5.96
CA GLY A 55 0.67 -6.39 -4.96
C GLY A 55 -0.14 -5.11 -4.99
N PHE A 56 -0.22 -4.44 -3.85
CA PHE A 56 -0.95 -3.19 -3.72
C PHE A 56 -0.41 -2.40 -2.54
N ALA A 57 -0.45 -1.09 -2.66
CA ALA A 57 -0.22 -0.17 -1.55
C ALA A 57 -0.96 1.12 -1.86
N ARG A 58 -1.37 1.82 -0.82
CA ARG A 58 -2.09 3.08 -1.01
C ARG A 58 -1.60 4.16 -0.08
N VAL A 59 -1.91 5.40 -0.43
CA VAL A 59 -1.56 6.60 0.31
C VAL A 59 -2.83 7.37 0.63
N VAL A 60 -3.00 7.69 1.89
CA VAL A 60 -4.02 8.64 2.36
C VAL A 60 -3.31 9.96 2.62
N SER A 61 -3.74 11.05 2.00
CA SER A 61 -3.00 12.29 2.05
C SER A 61 -3.88 13.50 1.75
N ASP A 62 -3.46 14.65 2.31
CA ASP A 62 -4.04 15.95 1.91
C ASP A 62 -3.38 16.49 0.63
N GLY A 63 -2.37 15.80 0.14
CA GLY A 63 -1.65 16.18 -1.08
C GLY A 63 -0.54 17.20 -0.86
N VAL A 64 -0.34 17.67 0.35
CA VAL A 64 0.60 18.77 0.65
C VAL A 64 1.48 18.46 1.86
N PHE A 65 0.87 18.31 3.04
CA PHE A 65 1.62 18.27 4.28
C PHE A 65 1.82 16.86 4.84
N ARG A 66 0.85 16.00 4.70
CA ARG A 66 0.89 14.68 5.33
C ARG A 66 0.48 13.59 4.35
N ALA A 67 1.18 12.48 4.42
CA ALA A 67 0.80 11.26 3.73
C ALA A 67 0.93 10.10 4.70
N TYR A 68 0.03 9.14 4.56
CA TYR A 68 0.00 7.96 5.38
C TYR A 68 -0.06 6.74 4.45
N ILE A 69 0.96 5.88 4.54
CA ILE A 69 1.05 4.66 3.74
C ILE A 69 0.21 3.58 4.41
N GLU A 70 -0.67 2.96 3.66
CA GLU A 70 -1.59 1.95 4.17
C GLU A 70 -1.67 0.75 3.24
N ASP A 71 -2.07 -0.37 3.82
CA ASP A 71 -2.40 -1.59 3.08
C ASP A 71 -1.29 -2.04 2.12
N VAL A 72 -0.04 -2.05 2.59
CA VAL A 72 1.06 -2.59 1.81
C VAL A 72 0.94 -4.12 1.82
N VAL A 73 0.60 -4.70 0.69
CA VAL A 73 0.33 -6.14 0.59
C VAL A 73 0.95 -6.73 -0.67
N VAL A 74 1.54 -7.92 -0.53
CA VAL A 74 2.07 -8.71 -1.63
C VAL A 74 1.51 -10.11 -1.50
N HIS A 75 0.99 -10.64 -2.60
CA HIS A 75 0.44 -11.99 -2.61
C HIS A 75 1.50 -12.98 -2.12
N GLU A 76 1.08 -13.91 -1.28
CA GLU A 76 1.98 -14.87 -0.64
C GLU A 76 2.83 -15.65 -1.65
N SER A 77 2.26 -16.01 -2.79
CA SER A 77 2.94 -16.80 -3.82
C SER A 77 4.12 -16.10 -4.48
N VAL A 78 4.22 -14.77 -4.37
CA VAL A 78 5.29 -14.01 -5.02
C VAL A 78 6.13 -13.20 -4.02
N ARG A 79 6.08 -13.53 -2.75
CA ARG A 79 6.91 -12.90 -1.72
C ARG A 79 8.39 -13.23 -1.91
N ASN A 80 9.24 -12.42 -1.29
CA ASN A 80 10.70 -12.59 -1.31
C ASN A 80 11.32 -12.41 -2.71
N LYS A 81 10.67 -11.63 -3.56
CA LYS A 81 11.15 -11.32 -4.91
C LYS A 81 11.41 -9.83 -5.09
N GLY A 82 11.41 -9.05 -4.00
CA GLY A 82 11.65 -7.61 -4.07
C GLY A 82 10.49 -6.79 -4.56
N ILE A 83 9.29 -7.37 -4.66
CA ILE A 83 8.10 -6.68 -5.17
C ILE A 83 7.68 -5.54 -4.25
N GLY A 84 7.61 -5.80 -2.95
CA GLY A 84 7.22 -4.78 -1.97
C GLY A 84 8.15 -3.60 -1.97
N GLU A 85 9.45 -3.85 -2.03
CA GLU A 85 10.47 -2.80 -2.06
C GLU A 85 10.34 -1.93 -3.31
N LYS A 86 10.22 -2.53 -4.47
CA LYS A 86 10.08 -1.80 -5.73
C LYS A 86 8.78 -1.02 -5.77
N MET A 87 7.70 -1.62 -5.32
CA MET A 87 6.39 -1.00 -5.24
C MET A 87 6.44 0.27 -4.38
N LEU A 88 7.05 0.18 -3.20
CA LEU A 88 7.21 1.33 -2.31
C LEU A 88 8.11 2.40 -2.91
N THR A 89 9.20 2.01 -3.56
CA THR A 89 10.11 2.97 -4.21
C THR A 89 9.34 3.82 -5.21
N ILE A 90 8.50 3.19 -6.03
CA ILE A 90 7.71 3.91 -7.02
C ILE A 90 6.67 4.81 -6.35
N LEU A 91 5.94 4.27 -5.38
CA LEU A 91 4.89 5.03 -4.70
C LEU A 91 5.45 6.24 -3.95
N LEU A 92 6.56 6.07 -3.25
CA LEU A 92 7.20 7.15 -2.50
C LEU A 92 7.73 8.26 -3.41
N ARG A 93 8.15 7.90 -4.62
CA ARG A 93 8.57 8.91 -5.60
C ARG A 93 7.41 9.82 -5.99
N GLU A 94 6.21 9.26 -6.10
CA GLU A 94 5.00 10.02 -6.45
C GLU A 94 4.59 11.02 -5.36
N ILE A 95 5.00 10.78 -4.13
CA ILE A 95 4.66 11.66 -3.01
C ILE A 95 5.89 12.34 -2.42
N SER A 96 6.96 12.46 -3.19
CA SER A 96 8.21 13.07 -2.74
C SER A 96 8.06 14.54 -2.33
N HIS A 97 7.02 15.22 -2.79
CA HIS A 97 6.72 16.60 -2.44
C HIS A 97 5.97 16.75 -1.10
N ILE A 98 5.52 15.65 -0.50
CA ILE A 98 4.78 15.69 0.75
C ILE A 98 5.75 15.89 1.92
N ASP A 99 5.39 16.78 2.83
CA ASP A 99 6.25 17.19 3.93
C ASP A 99 6.59 16.02 4.88
N ILE A 100 5.58 15.35 5.39
CA ILE A 100 5.78 14.22 6.29
C ILE A 100 5.03 12.98 5.78
N VAL A 101 5.75 11.88 5.64
CA VAL A 101 5.18 10.60 5.24
C VAL A 101 5.33 9.63 6.42
N SER A 102 4.23 9.05 6.84
CA SER A 102 4.19 8.14 7.99
C SER A 102 3.58 6.80 7.62
N LEU A 103 3.87 5.79 8.42
CA LEU A 103 3.21 4.49 8.32
C LEU A 103 3.24 3.81 9.68
N PHE A 104 2.40 2.80 9.84
CA PHE A 104 2.40 1.95 11.03
C PHE A 104 2.84 0.56 10.61
N CYS A 105 3.70 -0.07 11.40
CA CYS A 105 4.14 -1.43 11.11
C CYS A 105 4.50 -2.14 12.41
N GLY A 106 4.53 -3.47 12.35
CA GLY A 106 5.05 -4.26 13.45
C GLY A 106 6.59 -4.22 13.47
N GLU A 107 7.16 -4.55 14.60
CA GLU A 107 8.62 -4.51 14.79
C GLU A 107 9.38 -5.29 13.72
N LYS A 108 8.82 -6.39 13.24
CA LYS A 108 9.47 -7.24 12.23
C LYS A 108 9.71 -6.53 10.91
N LEU A 109 8.99 -5.44 10.66
CA LEU A 109 9.08 -4.71 9.40
C LEU A 109 9.90 -3.43 9.50
N ILE A 110 10.46 -3.11 10.65
CA ILE A 110 11.27 -1.91 10.84
C ILE A 110 12.44 -1.87 9.86
N LYS A 111 13.14 -2.99 9.69
CA LYS A 111 14.27 -3.06 8.77
C LYS A 111 13.83 -2.84 7.33
N PHE A 112 12.72 -3.48 6.94
CA PHE A 112 12.17 -3.36 5.60
C PHE A 112 11.87 -1.90 5.25
N TYR A 113 11.14 -1.20 6.12
CA TYR A 113 10.81 0.20 5.89
C TYR A 113 11.99 1.13 6.12
N GLY A 114 12.93 0.73 6.97
CA GLY A 114 14.17 1.49 7.20
C GLY A 114 15.00 1.65 5.94
N GLU A 115 14.95 0.68 5.05
CA GLU A 115 15.63 0.74 3.75
C GLU A 115 15.01 1.78 2.83
N GLN A 116 13.77 2.21 3.13
CA GLN A 116 13.09 3.30 2.44
C GLN A 116 13.14 4.60 3.22
N GLN A 117 14.09 4.74 4.14
CA GLN A 117 14.36 5.93 4.93
C GLN A 117 13.34 6.21 6.04
N PHE A 118 12.50 5.24 6.38
CA PHE A 118 11.62 5.38 7.54
C PHE A 118 12.36 5.04 8.82
N GLN A 119 12.05 5.78 9.87
CA GLN A 119 12.64 5.55 11.20
C GLN A 119 11.54 5.50 12.24
N ALA A 120 11.67 4.58 13.19
CA ALA A 120 10.76 4.53 14.31
C ALA A 120 10.91 5.83 15.15
N THR A 121 9.79 6.35 15.62
CA THR A 121 9.76 7.56 16.43
C THR A 121 9.37 7.23 17.87
N LYS A 122 9.46 8.24 18.74
CA LYS A 122 8.99 8.13 20.13
C LYS A 122 7.51 8.43 20.27
N GLN A 123 6.85 8.83 19.19
CA GLN A 123 5.42 9.13 19.21
C GLN A 123 4.61 7.86 19.37
N ILE A 124 3.51 7.97 20.08
CA ILE A 124 2.63 6.84 20.35
C ILE A 124 1.45 6.89 19.40
N VAL A 125 1.08 5.75 18.86
CA VAL A 125 -0.15 5.62 18.07
C VAL A 125 -1.31 5.43 19.05
N MET A 126 -2.37 6.19 18.85
CA MET A 126 -3.58 6.08 19.67
C MET A 126 -4.78 5.92 18.76
N HIS A 127 -5.61 4.93 19.06
CA HIS A 127 -6.87 4.70 18.34
C HIS A 127 -8.03 5.04 19.24
N ARG A 128 -9.10 5.57 18.64
CA ARG A 128 -10.34 5.80 19.35
C ARG A 128 -11.33 4.72 18.97
N ASN A 129 -11.88 4.04 19.96
CA ASN A 129 -12.88 3.00 19.75
C ASN A 129 -14.28 3.52 20.02
#